data_f8204cae62b9bb310f97b5c90493183e
#
_entry.id   f8204cae62b9bb310f97b5c90493183e
#
_cell.length_a   1.000
_cell.length_b   1.000
_cell.length_c   1.000
_cell.angle_alpha   90.00
_cell.angle_beta   90.00
_cell.angle_gamma   90.00
#
_symmetry.space_group_name_H-M   'P 1'
#
loop_
_entity.id
_entity.type
_entity.pdbx_description
1 polymer ?
#
loop_
_entity_poly.entity_id
_entity_poly.type
_entity_poly.pdbx_seq_one_letter_code
_entity_poly.pdbx_strand_id
1 'polypeptide(L)'
;MDDELREIARLEAVGELSAAHARAIALAQAHPHDVRAQLAAAYACDRNDREHDAIRFYDAAWKLGVPTAEQPGFLLGYGSTLRNVGRTDESISILTDAVRRFPDRAEFSAFLALALHSAGRSTSAVATLLKSALQAARPDGFGPYRLALAEYQKLLADEAAH
;
A
#
# COMPACT_ATOMS: atom_id res chain seq x y z
N MET A 1 -20.36 14.11 -10.13
CA MET A 1 -19.04 13.53 -9.85
C MET A 1 -18.32 14.26 -8.72
N ASP A 2 -17.86 15.49 -8.92
CA ASP A 2 -17.05 16.21 -7.90
C ASP A 2 -17.82 16.50 -6.61
N ASP A 3 -19.14 16.77 -6.69
CA ASP A 3 -20.00 16.93 -5.51
C ASP A 3 -20.14 15.63 -4.72
N GLU A 4 -20.28 14.49 -5.41
CA GLU A 4 -20.35 13.18 -4.76
C GLU A 4 -19.01 12.80 -4.09
N LEU A 5 -17.87 13.07 -4.73
CA LEU A 5 -16.56 12.84 -4.14
C LEU A 5 -16.33 13.72 -2.89
N ARG A 6 -16.77 14.99 -2.92
CA ARG A 6 -16.72 15.87 -1.75
C ARG A 6 -17.61 15.37 -0.61
N GLU A 7 -18.80 14.86 -0.93
CA GLU A 7 -19.72 14.32 0.08
C GLU A 7 -19.17 13.05 0.70
N ILE A 8 -18.55 12.15 -0.08
CA ILE A 8 -17.88 10.97 0.43
C ILE A 8 -16.76 11.37 1.40
N ALA A 9 -15.89 12.30 1.00
CA ALA A 9 -14.81 12.79 1.85
C ALA A 9 -15.34 13.47 3.14
N ARG A 10 -16.46 14.20 3.07
CA ARG A 10 -17.11 14.79 4.24
C ARG A 10 -17.59 13.72 5.22
N LEU A 11 -18.27 12.69 4.71
CA LEU A 11 -18.77 11.57 5.54
C LEU A 11 -17.61 10.82 6.23
N GLU A 12 -16.53 10.59 5.51
CA GLU A 12 -15.31 9.99 6.09
C GLU A 12 -14.71 10.86 7.20
N ALA A 13 -14.64 12.17 6.99
CA ALA A 13 -14.08 13.11 7.96
C ALA A 13 -14.87 13.18 9.28
N VAL A 14 -16.17 12.91 9.23
CA VAL A 14 -17.03 12.87 10.44
C VAL A 14 -17.25 11.46 10.99
N GLY A 15 -16.55 10.44 10.43
CA GLY A 15 -16.62 9.06 10.90
C GLY A 15 -17.82 8.25 10.42
N GLU A 16 -18.61 8.79 9.49
CA GLU A 16 -19.77 8.11 8.87
C GLU A 16 -19.31 7.11 7.78
N LEU A 17 -18.42 6.18 8.16
CA LEU A 17 -17.70 5.29 7.23
C LEU A 17 -18.66 4.40 6.41
N SER A 18 -19.75 3.90 7.02
CA SER A 18 -20.72 3.05 6.31
C SER A 18 -21.48 3.83 5.24
N ALA A 19 -21.85 5.09 5.52
CA ALA A 19 -22.53 5.95 4.56
C ALA A 19 -21.58 6.36 3.42
N ALA A 20 -20.34 6.70 3.73
CA ALA A 20 -19.29 6.98 2.74
C ALA A 20 -19.05 5.77 1.83
N HIS A 21 -18.94 4.58 2.39
CA HIS A 21 -18.77 3.33 1.64
C HIS A 21 -19.95 3.09 0.67
N ALA A 22 -21.21 3.18 1.14
CA ALA A 22 -22.36 2.96 0.29
C ALA A 22 -22.40 3.94 -0.91
N ARG A 23 -22.08 5.23 -0.65
CA ARG A 23 -22.00 6.25 -1.71
C ARG A 23 -20.86 6.00 -2.69
N ALA A 24 -19.68 5.63 -2.19
CA ALA A 24 -18.52 5.35 -3.04
C ALA A 24 -18.76 4.15 -3.97
N ILE A 25 -19.39 3.09 -3.47
CA ILE A 25 -19.78 1.94 -4.28
C ILE A 25 -20.80 2.35 -5.37
N ALA A 26 -21.84 3.10 -4.99
CA ALA A 26 -22.84 3.58 -5.96
C ALA A 26 -22.21 4.47 -7.04
N LEU A 27 -21.26 5.33 -6.65
CA LEU A 27 -20.54 6.20 -7.57
C LEU A 27 -19.68 5.40 -8.56
N ALA A 28 -18.94 4.39 -8.09
CA ALA A 28 -18.11 3.52 -8.93
C ALA A 28 -18.96 2.70 -9.91
N GLN A 29 -20.15 2.25 -9.50
CA GLN A 29 -21.09 1.55 -10.35
C GLN A 29 -21.69 2.45 -11.44
N ALA A 30 -22.00 3.71 -11.10
CA ALA A 30 -22.52 4.70 -12.06
C ALA A 30 -21.44 5.18 -13.05
N HIS A 31 -20.18 5.15 -12.63
CA HIS A 31 -19.03 5.64 -13.42
C HIS A 31 -17.91 4.61 -13.51
N PRO A 32 -18.14 3.45 -14.16
CA PRO A 32 -17.17 2.33 -14.15
C PRO A 32 -15.85 2.64 -14.86
N HIS A 33 -15.81 3.68 -15.69
CA HIS A 33 -14.63 4.11 -16.44
C HIS A 33 -13.99 5.41 -15.89
N ASP A 34 -14.42 5.89 -14.75
CA ASP A 34 -13.77 7.03 -14.07
C ASP A 34 -12.85 6.51 -12.94
N VAL A 35 -11.54 6.74 -13.09
CA VAL A 35 -10.55 6.29 -12.13
C VAL A 35 -10.78 6.83 -10.72
N ARG A 36 -11.30 8.07 -10.59
CA ARG A 36 -11.55 8.70 -9.28
C ARG A 36 -12.69 8.00 -8.54
N ALA A 37 -13.74 7.57 -9.28
CA ALA A 37 -14.83 6.81 -8.71
C ALA A 37 -14.35 5.43 -8.22
N GLN A 38 -13.50 4.75 -9.01
CA GLN A 38 -12.92 3.47 -8.61
C GLN A 38 -12.00 3.63 -7.39
N LEU A 39 -11.18 4.67 -7.34
CA LEU A 39 -10.31 4.96 -6.18
C LEU A 39 -11.14 5.24 -4.92
N ALA A 40 -12.19 6.06 -5.02
CA ALA A 40 -13.06 6.34 -3.88
C ALA A 40 -13.69 5.05 -3.32
N ALA A 41 -14.15 4.14 -4.17
CA ALA A 41 -14.72 2.87 -3.76
C ALA A 41 -13.66 1.94 -3.13
N ALA A 42 -12.46 1.86 -3.70
CA ALA A 42 -11.37 1.07 -3.17
C ALA A 42 -11.00 1.51 -1.75
N TYR A 43 -10.76 2.80 -1.56
CA TYR A 43 -10.41 3.39 -0.26
C TYR A 43 -11.54 3.28 0.77
N ALA A 44 -12.79 3.44 0.35
CA ALA A 44 -13.93 3.27 1.24
C ALA A 44 -14.11 1.81 1.69
N CYS A 45 -13.82 0.83 0.84
CA CYS A 45 -13.78 -0.58 1.22
C CYS A 45 -12.67 -0.84 2.23
N ASP A 46 -11.44 -0.39 1.98
CA ASP A 46 -10.30 -0.58 2.90
C ASP A 46 -10.57 0.00 4.29
N ARG A 47 -11.15 1.22 4.37
CA ARG A 47 -11.51 1.84 5.66
C ARG A 47 -12.61 1.11 6.43
N ASN A 48 -13.30 0.19 5.78
CA ASN A 48 -14.33 -0.66 6.39
C ASN A 48 -13.89 -2.13 6.53
N ASP A 49 -12.59 -2.41 6.47
CA ASP A 49 -11.99 -3.76 6.58
C ASP A 49 -12.62 -4.77 5.58
N ARG A 50 -12.85 -4.30 4.33
CA ARG A 50 -13.49 -5.07 3.25
C ARG A 50 -12.56 -5.27 2.06
N GLU A 51 -11.37 -5.79 2.30
CA GLU A 51 -10.32 -5.96 1.30
C GLU A 51 -10.77 -6.84 0.11
N HIS A 52 -11.56 -7.87 0.38
CA HIS A 52 -12.12 -8.73 -0.68
C HIS A 52 -13.09 -7.99 -1.61
N ASP A 53 -13.71 -6.91 -1.15
CA ASP A 53 -14.51 -6.03 -1.99
C ASP A 53 -13.64 -4.95 -2.64
N ALA A 54 -12.63 -4.43 -1.93
CA ALA A 54 -11.74 -3.38 -2.38
C ALA A 54 -10.94 -3.78 -3.63
N ILE A 55 -10.50 -5.04 -3.70
CA ILE A 55 -9.57 -5.50 -4.74
C ILE A 55 -10.09 -5.27 -6.16
N ARG A 56 -11.38 -5.47 -6.41
CA ARG A 56 -11.98 -5.24 -7.74
C ARG A 56 -11.89 -3.79 -8.19
N PHE A 57 -12.02 -2.85 -7.25
CA PHE A 57 -11.95 -1.42 -7.53
C PHE A 57 -10.50 -0.96 -7.73
N TYR A 58 -9.57 -1.53 -6.97
CA TYR A 58 -8.13 -1.34 -7.19
C TYR A 58 -7.71 -1.85 -8.57
N ASP A 59 -8.12 -3.06 -8.95
CA ASP A 59 -7.85 -3.64 -10.27
C ASP A 59 -8.43 -2.77 -11.40
N ALA A 60 -9.64 -2.22 -11.20
CA ALA A 60 -10.26 -1.32 -12.16
C ALA A 60 -9.48 0.01 -12.28
N ALA A 61 -9.15 0.63 -11.16
CA ALA A 61 -8.36 1.87 -11.14
C ALA A 61 -6.98 1.69 -11.79
N TRP A 62 -6.31 0.56 -11.50
CA TRP A 62 -5.02 0.23 -12.12
C TRP A 62 -5.10 0.18 -13.65
N LYS A 63 -6.13 -0.50 -14.19
CA LYS A 63 -6.37 -0.60 -15.64
C LYS A 63 -6.70 0.73 -16.30
N LEU A 64 -7.40 1.61 -15.59
CA LEU A 64 -7.76 2.94 -16.08
C LEU A 64 -6.59 3.92 -16.09
N GLY A 65 -5.53 3.64 -15.33
CA GLY A 65 -4.37 4.50 -15.20
C GLY A 65 -4.54 5.54 -14.09
N VAL A 66 -3.89 5.28 -12.96
CA VAL A 66 -3.94 6.18 -11.78
C VAL A 66 -3.08 7.42 -12.01
N PRO A 67 -3.61 8.63 -11.80
CA PRO A 67 -2.85 9.88 -11.91
C PRO A 67 -1.60 9.88 -11.02
N THR A 68 -0.51 10.49 -11.50
CA THR A 68 0.78 10.47 -10.81
C THR A 68 0.70 10.97 -9.36
N ALA A 69 -0.11 11.99 -9.10
CA ALA A 69 -0.29 12.53 -7.76
C ALA A 69 -0.93 11.54 -6.78
N GLU A 70 -1.79 10.65 -7.28
CA GLU A 70 -2.49 9.63 -6.48
C GLU A 70 -1.68 8.33 -6.31
N GLN A 71 -0.68 8.10 -7.16
CA GLN A 71 0.05 6.84 -7.21
C GLN A 71 0.67 6.40 -5.89
N PRO A 72 1.27 7.27 -5.06
CA PRO A 72 1.86 6.79 -3.81
C PRO A 72 0.84 6.15 -2.87
N GLY A 73 -0.30 6.80 -2.63
CA GLY A 73 -1.38 6.26 -1.80
C GLY A 73 -2.01 5.01 -2.40
N PHE A 74 -2.25 5.06 -3.72
CA PHE A 74 -2.80 3.94 -4.48
C PHE A 74 -1.92 2.69 -4.39
N LEU A 75 -0.62 2.80 -4.69
CA LEU A 75 0.30 1.65 -4.70
C LEU A 75 0.44 1.01 -3.33
N LEU A 76 0.39 1.83 -2.25
CA LEU A 76 0.43 1.32 -0.89
C LEU A 76 -0.85 0.52 -0.57
N GLY A 77 -2.03 1.10 -0.80
CA GLY A 77 -3.32 0.46 -0.57
C GLY A 77 -3.48 -0.80 -1.43
N TYR A 78 -3.24 -0.68 -2.74
CA TYR A 78 -3.34 -1.80 -3.67
C TYR A 78 -2.40 -2.95 -3.31
N GLY A 79 -1.12 -2.66 -3.02
CA GLY A 79 -0.15 -3.66 -2.61
C GLY A 79 -0.55 -4.36 -1.30
N SER A 80 -1.04 -3.61 -0.32
CA SER A 80 -1.55 -4.18 0.95
C SER A 80 -2.77 -5.06 0.72
N THR A 81 -3.75 -4.59 -0.04
CA THR A 81 -4.99 -5.33 -0.34
C THR A 81 -4.69 -6.61 -1.13
N LEU A 82 -3.81 -6.56 -2.14
CA LEU A 82 -3.33 -7.75 -2.86
C LEU A 82 -2.79 -8.82 -1.90
N ARG A 83 -1.97 -8.42 -0.93
CA ARG A 83 -1.45 -9.34 0.10
C ARG A 83 -2.59 -9.94 0.93
N ASN A 84 -3.52 -9.12 1.40
CA ASN A 84 -4.62 -9.54 2.27
C ASN A 84 -5.57 -10.53 1.58
N VAL A 85 -5.75 -10.40 0.26
CA VAL A 85 -6.57 -11.35 -0.53
C VAL A 85 -5.79 -12.54 -1.09
N GLY A 86 -4.51 -12.70 -0.71
CA GLY A 86 -3.69 -13.85 -1.10
C GLY A 86 -3.01 -13.73 -2.47
N ARG A 87 -3.13 -12.59 -3.17
CA ARG A 87 -2.40 -12.29 -4.44
C ARG A 87 -0.99 -11.79 -4.12
N THR A 88 -0.22 -12.59 -3.40
CA THR A 88 1.03 -12.18 -2.74
C THR A 88 2.13 -11.81 -3.72
N ASP A 89 2.29 -12.56 -4.83
CA ASP A 89 3.32 -12.25 -5.83
C ASP A 89 3.05 -10.92 -6.54
N GLU A 90 1.79 -10.60 -6.81
CA GLU A 90 1.41 -9.32 -7.38
C GLU A 90 1.65 -8.18 -6.37
N SER A 91 1.34 -8.40 -5.09
CA SER A 91 1.67 -7.47 -4.01
C SER A 91 3.17 -7.15 -3.98
N ILE A 92 4.03 -8.20 -4.00
CA ILE A 92 5.49 -8.04 -4.02
C ILE A 92 5.93 -7.23 -5.25
N SER A 93 5.39 -7.53 -6.43
CA SER A 93 5.71 -6.82 -7.67
C SER A 93 5.37 -5.33 -7.58
N ILE A 94 4.14 -5.00 -7.17
CA ILE A 94 3.64 -3.61 -7.03
C ILE A 94 4.46 -2.84 -6.00
N LEU A 95 4.70 -3.43 -4.82
CA LEU A 95 5.44 -2.76 -3.75
C LEU A 95 6.94 -2.63 -4.06
N THR A 96 7.53 -3.58 -4.79
CA THR A 96 8.91 -3.46 -5.27
C THR A 96 9.05 -2.29 -6.24
N ASP A 97 8.12 -2.14 -7.18
CA ASP A 97 8.10 -0.97 -8.08
C ASP A 97 7.93 0.34 -7.30
N ALA A 98 7.03 0.36 -6.30
CA ALA A 98 6.82 1.52 -5.44
C ALA A 98 8.09 1.92 -4.67
N VAL A 99 8.81 0.97 -4.07
CA VAL A 99 10.10 1.22 -3.38
C VAL A 99 11.12 1.84 -4.33
N ARG A 100 11.19 1.36 -5.57
CA ARG A 100 12.11 1.88 -6.58
C ARG A 100 11.76 3.30 -7.00
N ARG A 101 10.47 3.60 -7.17
CA ARG A 101 9.97 4.90 -7.66
C ARG A 101 9.93 5.98 -6.58
N PHE A 102 9.76 5.56 -5.33
CA PHE A 102 9.63 6.45 -4.17
C PHE A 102 10.62 6.06 -3.07
N PRO A 103 11.95 6.16 -3.31
CA PRO A 103 12.99 5.63 -2.42
C PRO A 103 13.00 6.28 -1.04
N ASP A 104 12.52 7.51 -0.91
CA ASP A 104 12.49 8.25 0.36
C ASP A 104 11.29 7.91 1.25
N ARG A 105 10.40 7.03 0.78
CA ARG A 105 9.19 6.62 1.49
C ARG A 105 9.36 5.25 2.11
N ALA A 106 9.78 5.23 3.38
CA ALA A 106 10.08 3.99 4.13
C ALA A 106 8.88 3.04 4.26
N GLU A 107 7.66 3.57 4.24
CA GLU A 107 6.44 2.78 4.33
C GLU A 107 6.32 1.74 3.23
N PHE A 108 6.77 2.02 2.01
CA PHE A 108 6.73 1.03 0.93
C PHE A 108 7.62 -0.18 1.24
N SER A 109 8.81 0.04 1.79
CA SER A 109 9.69 -1.05 2.21
C SER A 109 9.10 -1.86 3.36
N ALA A 110 8.39 -1.21 4.30
CA ALA A 110 7.70 -1.90 5.39
C ALA A 110 6.57 -2.80 4.87
N PHE A 111 5.72 -2.30 3.97
CA PHE A 111 4.65 -3.11 3.37
C PHE A 111 5.19 -4.21 2.44
N LEU A 112 6.29 -3.96 1.71
CA LEU A 112 6.99 -5.00 0.95
C LEU A 112 7.50 -6.12 1.86
N ALA A 113 8.05 -5.78 3.04
CA ALA A 113 8.49 -6.79 4.00
C ALA A 113 7.32 -7.68 4.47
N LEU A 114 6.13 -7.10 4.71
CA LEU A 114 4.94 -7.87 5.05
C LEU A 114 4.51 -8.81 3.92
N ALA A 115 4.57 -8.35 2.67
CA ALA A 115 4.25 -9.17 1.50
C ALA A 115 5.27 -10.32 1.32
N LEU A 116 6.55 -10.05 1.48
CA LEU A 116 7.62 -11.06 1.46
C LEU A 116 7.43 -12.10 2.57
N HIS A 117 7.06 -11.68 3.78
CA HIS A 117 6.75 -12.59 4.87
C HIS A 117 5.57 -13.50 4.53
N SER A 118 4.48 -12.93 3.98
CA SER A 118 3.31 -13.71 3.54
C SER A 118 3.65 -14.74 2.45
N ALA A 119 4.68 -14.47 1.64
CA ALA A 119 5.22 -15.40 0.64
C ALA A 119 6.20 -16.46 1.22
N GLY A 120 6.41 -16.49 2.53
CA GLY A 120 7.38 -17.38 3.17
C GLY A 120 8.86 -16.97 2.99
N ARG A 121 9.13 -15.80 2.42
CA ARG A 121 10.48 -15.27 2.15
C ARG A 121 11.01 -14.51 3.36
N SER A 122 11.19 -15.22 4.49
CA SER A 122 11.45 -14.61 5.80
C SER A 122 12.76 -13.81 5.84
N THR A 123 13.85 -14.32 5.29
CA THR A 123 15.15 -13.63 5.25
C THR A 123 15.01 -12.31 4.48
N SER A 124 14.41 -12.32 3.30
CA SER A 124 14.13 -11.11 2.51
C SER A 124 13.24 -10.13 3.26
N ALA A 125 12.22 -10.62 3.96
CA ALA A 125 11.29 -9.79 4.73
C ALA A 125 12.03 -9.06 5.87
N VAL A 126 12.87 -9.76 6.65
CA VAL A 126 13.65 -9.17 7.74
C VAL A 126 14.67 -8.16 7.20
N ALA A 127 15.40 -8.48 6.14
CA ALA A 127 16.34 -7.56 5.50
C ALA A 127 15.64 -6.26 5.04
N THR A 128 14.48 -6.40 4.40
CA THR A 128 13.70 -5.27 3.89
C THR A 128 13.11 -4.42 5.01
N LEU A 129 12.59 -5.05 6.08
CA LEU A 129 12.04 -4.34 7.24
C LEU A 129 13.14 -3.60 8.00
N LEU A 130 14.32 -4.22 8.18
CA LEU A 130 15.45 -3.59 8.85
C LEU A 130 15.96 -2.37 8.05
N LYS A 131 16.00 -2.48 6.72
CA LYS A 131 16.28 -1.34 5.84
C LYS A 131 15.29 -0.19 6.05
N SER A 132 13.99 -0.49 6.08
CA SER A 132 12.93 0.50 6.33
C SER A 132 13.10 1.17 7.70
N ALA A 133 13.36 0.40 8.75
CA ALA A 133 13.56 0.92 10.10
C ALA A 133 14.79 1.84 10.18
N LEU A 134 15.91 1.45 9.57
CA LEU A 134 17.14 2.26 9.51
C LEU A 134 16.93 3.57 8.72
N GLN A 135 16.12 3.53 7.66
CA GLN A 135 15.79 4.68 6.85
C GLN A 135 14.88 5.67 7.61
N ALA A 136 13.87 5.17 8.31
CA ALA A 136 12.91 5.98 9.05
C ALA A 136 13.43 6.50 10.38
N ALA A 137 14.45 5.87 10.96
CA ALA A 137 15.02 6.29 12.22
C ALA A 137 15.74 7.63 12.11
N ARG A 138 15.65 8.43 13.19
CA ARG A 138 16.47 9.66 13.33
C ARG A 138 17.97 9.32 13.23
N PRO A 139 18.85 10.30 12.90
CA PRO A 139 20.30 10.05 12.74
C PRO A 139 20.95 9.37 13.94
N ASP A 140 20.50 9.67 15.15
CA ASP A 140 20.95 9.07 16.43
C ASP A 140 20.14 7.82 16.82
N GLY A 141 19.14 7.45 16.03
CA GLY A 141 18.33 6.27 16.24
C GLY A 141 19.16 5.00 16.17
N PHE A 142 18.89 4.06 17.07
CA PHE A 142 19.68 2.85 17.35
C PHE A 142 21.05 3.11 18.03
N GLY A 143 21.40 4.36 18.33
CA GLY A 143 22.64 4.72 19.04
C GLY A 143 23.89 4.07 18.43
N PRO A 144 24.81 3.51 19.25
CA PRO A 144 26.04 2.92 18.74
C PRO A 144 25.84 1.64 17.90
N TYR A 145 24.65 1.07 17.89
CA TYR A 145 24.35 -0.19 17.19
C TYR A 145 23.92 0.01 15.73
N ARG A 146 23.71 1.25 15.29
CA ARG A 146 23.23 1.55 13.93
C ARG A 146 24.11 0.94 12.83
N LEU A 147 25.42 1.02 12.98
CA LEU A 147 26.37 0.45 12.00
C LEU A 147 26.28 -1.07 11.95
N ALA A 148 26.24 -1.74 13.10
CA ALA A 148 26.10 -3.19 13.16
C ALA A 148 24.78 -3.66 12.54
N LEU A 149 23.68 -2.95 12.80
CA LEU A 149 22.36 -3.26 12.19
C LEU A 149 22.38 -3.08 10.67
N ALA A 150 23.09 -2.06 10.17
CA ALA A 150 23.23 -1.86 8.72
C ALA A 150 24.08 -2.98 8.07
N GLU A 151 25.10 -3.51 8.75
CA GLU A 151 25.89 -4.66 8.29
C GLU A 151 25.03 -5.94 8.28
N TYR A 152 24.30 -6.23 9.35
CA TYR A 152 23.38 -7.37 9.40
C TYR A 152 22.30 -7.29 8.31
N GLN A 153 21.77 -6.11 8.05
CA GLN A 153 20.81 -5.91 6.95
C GLN A 153 21.39 -6.31 5.60
N LYS A 154 22.66 -5.93 5.32
CA LYS A 154 23.34 -6.31 4.08
C LYS A 154 23.55 -7.82 4.00
N LEU A 155 24.04 -8.45 5.07
CA LEU A 155 24.25 -9.90 5.12
C LEU A 155 22.96 -10.67 4.84
N LEU A 156 21.82 -10.26 5.44
CA LEU A 156 20.52 -10.86 5.19
C LEU A 156 20.04 -10.63 3.75
N ALA A 157 20.33 -9.47 3.18
CA ALA A 157 19.95 -9.19 1.79
C ALA A 157 20.76 -10.06 0.81
N ASP A 158 22.03 -10.26 1.06
CA ASP A 158 22.93 -11.11 0.26
C ASP A 158 22.51 -12.59 0.38
N GLU A 159 22.20 -13.08 1.60
CA GLU A 159 21.68 -14.43 1.82
C GLU A 159 20.38 -14.68 1.08
N ALA A 160 19.48 -13.69 1.06
CA ALA A 160 18.19 -13.80 0.40
C ALA A 160 18.27 -13.80 -1.14
N ALA A 161 19.41 -13.40 -1.73
CA ALA A 161 19.64 -13.36 -3.16
C ALA A 161 20.16 -14.69 -3.73
N HIS A 162 20.56 -15.64 -2.87
CA HIS A 162 21.09 -16.95 -3.22
C HIS A 162 20.13 -18.08 -2.90
#